data_ee7984d1a7aa147c60d6d4f2e49b1636
#
_entry.id   ee7984d1a7aa147c60d6d4f2e49b1636
#
_cell.length_a   1.000
_cell.length_b   1.000
_cell.length_c   1.000
_cell.angle_alpha   90.00
_cell.angle_beta   90.00
_cell.angle_gamma   90.00
#
_symmetry.space_group_name_H-M   'P 1'
#
loop_
_entity.id
_entity.type
_entity.pdbx_description
1 polymer ?
#
loop_
_entity_poly.entity_id
_entity_poly.type
_entity_poly.pdbx_seq_one_letter_code
_entity_poly.pdbx_strand_id
1 'polypeptide(L)'
;MKKIIINGGRPLKGEINISGAKNSVVALIPAIILADDAVILDCVPDISDVASLVEIMEIMGASVKRYDDVLEIDPRGVQNKPMPYGKINSLRASYYFYGSLLGRFGQATVGLPGGCDLGPRPIDLHLKAFEAMGAKMTYEGDNMNLSTQGERLHGAHIYMDTVSVGATINTMLAAVKADGRTVIENAAREPEIIDVATLLNNMGAHIRGAGTDIITIEGVECLHGTRHQVIPDRIEAGTYISLAAAVGQGIQINNVLYEHLEGFIAKLEEMGVRMTVSEDSIFVEEQKNLKAVNIKTAPYPGFATDLQQPITPLLLKAEGRGKIIDTIYEKRVNHVFELAKMNADISITNDHILYKGDNQLHGASVKATDLRAGAALVIAGLMAEGRTEITNVEFILRGYSNIIDKLRNLGADIELIED
;
A
#
# COMPACT_ATOMS: atom_id res chain seq x y z
N MET A 1 7.08 -16.56 -19.31
CA MET A 1 6.38 -15.34 -18.78
C MET A 1 5.29 -15.79 -17.82
N LYS A 2 5.23 -15.23 -16.59
CA LYS A 2 4.22 -15.65 -15.60
C LYS A 2 2.82 -15.16 -16.01
N LYS A 3 1.82 -16.04 -15.84
CA LYS A 3 0.40 -15.74 -16.10
C LYS A 3 -0.47 -16.37 -15.02
N ILE A 4 -1.57 -15.71 -14.68
CA ILE A 4 -2.63 -16.30 -13.86
C ILE A 4 -3.76 -16.75 -14.77
N ILE A 5 -4.18 -18.01 -14.61
CA ILE A 5 -5.33 -18.58 -15.29
C ILE A 5 -6.45 -18.79 -14.27
N ILE A 6 -7.65 -18.33 -14.61
CA ILE A 6 -8.84 -18.45 -13.77
C ILE A 6 -9.97 -19.06 -14.60
N ASN A 7 -10.57 -20.14 -14.13
CA ASN A 7 -11.84 -20.66 -14.62
C ASN A 7 -12.93 -20.18 -13.65
N GLY A 8 -13.61 -19.10 -14.01
CA GLY A 8 -14.54 -18.40 -13.13
C GLY A 8 -15.94 -19.04 -13.08
N GLY A 9 -16.89 -18.28 -12.51
CA GLY A 9 -18.29 -18.70 -12.37
C GLY A 9 -18.56 -19.72 -11.26
N ARG A 10 -17.58 -20.01 -10.39
CA ARG A 10 -17.75 -20.89 -9.24
C ARG A 10 -17.94 -20.07 -7.96
N PRO A 11 -18.93 -20.43 -7.12
CA PRO A 11 -19.08 -19.81 -5.82
C PRO A 11 -17.94 -20.21 -4.88
N LEU A 12 -17.44 -19.24 -4.11
CA LEU A 12 -16.34 -19.41 -3.16
C LEU A 12 -16.88 -19.44 -1.73
N LYS A 13 -16.25 -20.22 -0.84
CA LYS A 13 -16.60 -20.30 0.57
C LYS A 13 -15.38 -20.67 1.42
N GLY A 14 -15.45 -20.36 2.71
CA GLY A 14 -14.40 -20.71 3.65
C GLY A 14 -13.91 -19.49 4.42
N GLU A 15 -12.65 -19.52 4.79
CA GLU A 15 -12.02 -18.45 5.56
C GLU A 15 -10.68 -18.04 4.96
N ILE A 16 -10.27 -16.79 5.21
CA ILE A 16 -9.02 -16.21 4.76
C ILE A 16 -8.43 -15.33 5.85
N ASN A 17 -7.12 -15.43 6.03
CA ASN A 17 -6.37 -14.58 6.96
C ASN A 17 -5.68 -13.46 6.22
N ILE A 18 -5.89 -12.22 6.67
CA ILE A 18 -5.24 -11.04 6.10
C ILE A 18 -3.79 -10.95 6.59
N SER A 19 -2.91 -10.66 5.66
CA SER A 19 -1.48 -10.50 5.89
C SER A 19 -1.15 -9.15 6.52
N GLY A 20 0.08 -8.97 6.98
CA GLY A 20 0.57 -7.67 7.40
C GLY A 20 0.56 -6.64 6.26
N ALA A 21 0.38 -5.37 6.64
CA ALA A 21 0.15 -4.28 5.69
C ALA A 21 1.39 -3.98 4.84
N LYS A 22 1.24 -4.18 3.52
CA LYS A 22 2.27 -3.78 2.54
C LYS A 22 2.68 -2.32 2.73
N ASN A 23 1.71 -1.42 2.82
CA ASN A 23 1.98 0.02 2.88
C ASN A 23 2.66 0.44 4.20
N SER A 24 2.51 -0.34 5.27
CA SER A 24 3.32 -0.18 6.50
C SER A 24 4.74 -0.71 6.31
N VAL A 25 4.88 -1.97 5.91
CA VAL A 25 6.19 -2.64 5.90
C VAL A 25 7.20 -1.95 4.98
N VAL A 26 6.75 -1.35 3.87
CA VAL A 26 7.63 -0.60 2.95
C VAL A 26 8.19 0.69 3.56
N ALA A 27 7.60 1.18 4.65
CA ALA A 27 8.11 2.30 5.45
C ALA A 27 8.83 1.84 6.72
N LEU A 28 8.35 0.77 7.36
CA LEU A 28 8.96 0.21 8.57
C LEU A 28 10.38 -0.31 8.31
N ILE A 29 10.62 -1.01 7.20
CA ILE A 29 11.96 -1.52 6.86
C ILE A 29 12.99 -0.39 6.73
N PRO A 30 12.79 0.68 5.94
CA PRO A 30 13.69 1.83 5.94
C PRO A 30 13.82 2.52 7.30
N ALA A 31 12.77 2.57 8.12
CA ALA A 31 12.80 3.17 9.45
C ALA A 31 13.81 2.49 10.38
N ILE A 32 14.04 1.18 10.20
CA ILE A 32 14.99 0.41 11.01
C ILE A 32 16.44 0.93 10.87
N ILE A 33 16.78 1.60 9.76
CA ILE A 33 18.09 2.23 9.60
C ILE A 33 18.40 3.20 10.76
N LEU A 34 17.39 3.81 11.35
CA LEU A 34 17.55 4.76 12.45
C LEU A 34 17.92 4.11 13.79
N ALA A 35 17.74 2.79 13.93
CA ALA A 35 18.02 2.06 15.16
C ALA A 35 19.54 1.83 15.37
N ASP A 36 19.92 1.75 16.64
CA ASP A 36 21.29 1.45 17.07
C ASP A 36 21.48 -0.04 17.43
N ASP A 37 20.40 -0.83 17.42
CA ASP A 37 20.35 -2.27 17.65
C ASP A 37 19.38 -2.98 16.69
N ALA A 38 19.38 -4.32 16.71
CA ALA A 38 18.49 -5.12 15.88
C ALA A 38 17.00 -4.89 16.20
N VAL A 39 16.20 -4.83 15.17
CA VAL A 39 14.74 -4.70 15.23
C VAL A 39 14.08 -5.95 14.63
N ILE A 40 13.04 -6.45 15.28
CA ILE A 40 12.27 -7.60 14.83
C ILE A 40 10.88 -7.13 14.41
N LEU A 41 10.50 -7.44 13.17
CA LEU A 41 9.14 -7.24 12.66
C LEU A 41 8.42 -8.59 12.58
N ASP A 42 7.24 -8.68 13.17
CA ASP A 42 6.31 -9.81 13.05
C ASP A 42 5.24 -9.53 12.01
N CYS A 43 4.64 -10.58 11.46
CA CYS A 43 3.56 -10.52 10.45
C CYS A 43 3.99 -9.81 9.16
N VAL A 44 5.23 -9.95 8.75
CA VAL A 44 5.75 -9.38 7.51
C VAL A 44 5.21 -10.17 6.31
N PRO A 45 4.50 -9.53 5.36
CA PRO A 45 3.92 -10.25 4.23
C PRO A 45 5.00 -10.80 3.29
N ASP A 46 4.70 -11.95 2.67
CA ASP A 46 5.56 -12.54 1.64
C ASP A 46 5.21 -11.94 0.27
N ILE A 47 5.85 -10.82 -0.06
CA ILE A 47 5.64 -10.05 -1.29
C ILE A 47 6.97 -9.59 -1.87
N SER A 48 7.03 -9.40 -3.19
CA SER A 48 8.29 -9.04 -3.85
C SER A 48 8.82 -7.66 -3.48
N ASP A 49 7.95 -6.72 -3.06
CA ASP A 49 8.41 -5.40 -2.57
C ASP A 49 9.21 -5.55 -1.26
N VAL A 50 8.83 -6.47 -0.37
CA VAL A 50 9.61 -6.79 0.86
C VAL A 50 10.96 -7.43 0.50
N ALA A 51 10.99 -8.40 -0.41
CA ALA A 51 12.23 -9.02 -0.86
C ALA A 51 13.21 -8.00 -1.44
N SER A 52 12.71 -7.05 -2.24
CA SER A 52 13.53 -5.97 -2.81
C SER A 52 14.08 -5.01 -1.74
N LEU A 53 13.28 -4.67 -0.71
CA LEU A 53 13.74 -3.83 0.39
C LEU A 53 14.80 -4.53 1.24
N VAL A 54 14.60 -5.82 1.54
CA VAL A 54 15.60 -6.63 2.25
C VAL A 54 16.93 -6.64 1.50
N GLU A 55 16.89 -6.89 0.19
CA GLU A 55 18.09 -6.88 -0.64
C GLU A 55 18.80 -5.51 -0.62
N ILE A 56 18.04 -4.40 -0.66
CA ILE A 56 18.63 -3.05 -0.54
C ILE A 56 19.29 -2.89 0.83
N MET A 57 18.63 -3.30 1.92
CA MET A 57 19.18 -3.22 3.28
C MET A 57 20.49 -4.02 3.40
N GLU A 58 20.56 -5.24 2.84
CA GLU A 58 21.77 -6.08 2.83
C GLU A 58 22.90 -5.45 2.01
N ILE A 59 22.61 -4.89 0.84
CA ILE A 59 23.60 -4.16 0.02
C ILE A 59 24.18 -2.95 0.77
N MET A 60 23.32 -2.28 1.57
CA MET A 60 23.76 -1.17 2.42
C MET A 60 24.58 -1.63 3.64
N GLY A 61 24.59 -2.91 3.96
CA GLY A 61 25.36 -3.50 5.03
C GLY A 61 24.59 -3.93 6.27
N ALA A 62 23.25 -3.92 6.23
CA ALA A 62 22.44 -4.52 7.29
C ALA A 62 22.58 -6.05 7.28
N SER A 63 22.47 -6.68 8.47
CA SER A 63 22.30 -8.12 8.59
C SER A 63 20.81 -8.44 8.69
N VAL A 64 20.29 -9.26 7.79
CA VAL A 64 18.90 -9.61 7.75
C VAL A 64 18.70 -11.11 7.91
N LYS A 65 17.75 -11.51 8.78
CA LYS A 65 17.31 -12.90 8.94
C LYS A 65 15.80 -12.96 8.81
N ARG A 66 15.31 -13.94 8.06
CA ARG A 66 13.89 -14.18 7.87
C ARG A 66 13.50 -15.56 8.38
N TYR A 67 12.44 -15.63 9.16
CA TYR A 67 11.83 -16.84 9.69
C TYR A 67 10.32 -16.75 9.44
N ASP A 68 9.84 -17.44 8.40
CA ASP A 68 8.43 -17.36 7.96
C ASP A 68 7.98 -15.90 7.74
N ASP A 69 7.10 -15.40 8.59
CA ASP A 69 6.58 -14.03 8.58
C ASP A 69 7.31 -13.07 9.55
N VAL A 70 8.42 -13.52 10.16
CA VAL A 70 9.25 -12.72 11.06
C VAL A 70 10.53 -12.28 10.35
N LEU A 71 10.84 -10.99 10.44
CA LEU A 71 12.03 -10.38 9.87
C LEU A 71 12.87 -9.70 10.97
N GLU A 72 14.09 -10.20 11.20
CA GLU A 72 15.08 -9.58 12.09
C GLU A 72 16.07 -8.80 11.25
N ILE A 73 16.21 -7.49 11.49
CA ILE A 73 17.12 -6.61 10.78
C ILE A 73 18.05 -5.94 11.79
N ASP A 74 19.36 -6.14 11.63
CA ASP A 74 20.41 -5.45 12.39
C ASP A 74 21.04 -4.35 11.51
N PRO A 75 20.75 -3.06 11.78
CA PRO A 75 21.21 -1.95 10.96
C PRO A 75 22.61 -1.44 11.32
N ARG A 76 23.31 -2.01 12.31
CA ARG A 76 24.60 -1.50 12.79
C ARG A 76 25.68 -1.47 11.72
N GLY A 77 25.62 -2.39 10.75
CA GLY A 77 26.54 -2.44 9.61
C GLY A 77 26.20 -1.51 8.45
N VAL A 78 25.06 -0.81 8.50
CA VAL A 78 24.59 0.06 7.40
C VAL A 78 25.56 1.22 7.20
N GLN A 79 25.92 1.43 5.94
CA GLN A 79 26.79 2.53 5.49
C GLN A 79 26.01 3.41 4.52
N ASN A 80 26.25 4.71 4.55
CA ASN A 80 25.71 5.64 3.56
C ASN A 80 26.43 5.45 2.22
N LYS A 81 25.98 4.46 1.45
CA LYS A 81 26.46 4.19 0.08
C LYS A 81 25.40 4.60 -0.92
N PRO A 82 25.80 5.07 -2.12
CA PRO A 82 24.86 5.25 -3.23
C PRO A 82 24.08 3.95 -3.46
N MET A 83 22.78 4.04 -3.50
CA MET A 83 21.94 2.87 -3.74
C MET A 83 22.10 2.36 -5.18
N PRO A 84 22.00 1.03 -5.40
CA PRO A 84 22.18 0.45 -6.75
C PRO A 84 21.15 0.99 -7.73
N TYR A 85 21.64 1.59 -8.82
CA TYR A 85 20.88 2.14 -9.90
C TYR A 85 19.88 1.14 -10.45
N GLY A 86 19.07 0.80 -10.77
CA GLY A 86 18.17 -0.22 -11.36
C GLY A 86 17.17 -0.85 -10.37
N LYS A 87 17.56 -1.07 -9.11
CA LYS A 87 16.66 -1.62 -8.10
C LYS A 87 15.77 -0.55 -7.46
N ILE A 88 16.28 0.65 -7.31
CA ILE A 88 15.54 1.80 -6.77
C ILE A 88 14.42 2.22 -7.72
N ASN A 89 14.69 2.20 -9.04
CA ASN A 89 13.70 2.59 -10.04
C ASN A 89 12.51 1.62 -10.12
N SER A 90 12.70 0.36 -9.73
CA SER A 90 11.64 -0.65 -9.71
C SER A 90 10.80 -0.60 -8.43
N LEU A 91 11.35 -0.06 -7.33
CA LEU A 91 10.69 0.01 -6.04
C LEU A 91 10.30 1.44 -5.69
N ARG A 92 9.01 1.77 -5.79
CA ARG A 92 8.50 3.10 -5.48
C ARG A 92 8.72 3.55 -4.03
N ALA A 93 8.78 2.60 -3.10
CA ALA A 93 8.99 2.87 -1.68
C ALA A 93 10.44 3.26 -1.34
N SER A 94 11.36 3.24 -2.30
CA SER A 94 12.77 3.63 -2.10
C SER A 94 12.93 5.06 -1.60
N TYR A 95 11.96 5.94 -1.84
CA TYR A 95 12.04 7.32 -1.33
C TYR A 95 11.99 7.41 0.22
N TYR A 96 11.49 6.40 0.93
CA TYR A 96 11.56 6.41 2.41
C TYR A 96 12.99 6.32 2.95
N PHE A 97 13.92 5.82 2.15
CA PHE A 97 15.33 5.84 2.51
C PHE A 97 15.90 7.26 2.63
N TYR A 98 15.33 8.27 1.95
CA TYR A 98 15.79 9.66 2.12
C TYR A 98 15.68 10.12 3.57
N GLY A 99 14.51 9.96 4.19
CA GLY A 99 14.29 10.37 5.57
C GLY A 99 15.16 9.61 6.55
N SER A 100 15.25 8.29 6.39
CA SER A 100 16.06 7.44 7.28
C SER A 100 17.56 7.74 7.18
N LEU A 101 18.09 7.88 5.95
CA LEU A 101 19.50 8.20 5.73
C LEU A 101 19.87 9.60 6.19
N LEU A 102 19.01 10.59 5.92
CA LEU A 102 19.20 11.94 6.44
C LEU A 102 19.20 11.96 7.97
N GLY A 103 18.25 11.27 8.60
CA GLY A 103 18.15 11.19 10.05
C GLY A 103 19.38 10.52 10.70
N ARG A 104 19.92 9.46 10.06
CA ARG A 104 21.06 8.72 10.61
C ARG A 104 22.42 9.35 10.26
N PHE A 105 22.62 9.77 9.00
CA PHE A 105 23.93 10.14 8.47
C PHE A 105 24.06 11.62 8.08
N GLY A 106 22.97 12.38 8.12
CA GLY A 106 22.95 13.75 7.60
C GLY A 106 23.12 13.83 6.08
N GLN A 107 23.13 12.71 5.39
CA GLN A 107 23.29 12.60 3.94
C GLN A 107 22.46 11.46 3.38
N ALA A 108 21.89 11.67 2.20
CA ALA A 108 21.19 10.63 1.45
C ALA A 108 21.46 10.79 -0.05
N THR A 109 21.92 9.72 -0.69
CA THR A 109 22.06 9.63 -2.15
C THR A 109 21.13 8.54 -2.63
N VAL A 110 20.02 8.92 -3.25
CA VAL A 110 19.01 7.98 -3.75
C VAL A 110 18.68 8.34 -5.19
N GLY A 111 18.61 7.34 -6.06
CA GLY A 111 18.15 7.54 -7.43
C GLY A 111 16.73 8.08 -7.45
N LEU A 112 16.42 8.89 -8.45
CA LEU A 112 15.04 9.38 -8.63
C LEU A 112 14.09 8.19 -8.78
N PRO A 113 12.98 8.13 -8.04
CA PRO A 113 12.07 6.99 -8.09
C PRO A 113 11.47 6.83 -9.47
N GLY A 114 11.61 5.63 -10.05
CA GLY A 114 10.95 5.25 -11.31
C GLY A 114 9.43 5.30 -11.17
N GLY A 115 8.75 5.65 -12.26
CA GLY A 115 7.29 5.67 -12.30
C GLY A 115 6.69 4.29 -12.63
N CYS A 116 5.50 3.97 -12.11
CA CYS A 116 4.53 3.15 -12.84
C CYS A 116 3.68 4.08 -13.71
N ASP A 117 2.92 3.54 -14.67
CA ASP A 117 2.01 4.27 -15.56
C ASP A 117 0.89 5.11 -14.88
N LEU A 118 0.93 5.26 -13.55
CA LEU A 118 0.01 6.11 -12.78
C LEU A 118 0.41 7.60 -12.77
N GLY A 119 1.45 7.97 -13.53
CA GLY A 119 1.96 9.34 -13.65
C GLY A 119 3.09 9.68 -12.66
N PRO A 120 3.72 10.85 -12.84
CA PRO A 120 4.78 11.32 -11.96
C PRO A 120 4.22 11.53 -10.56
N ARG A 121 4.94 11.03 -9.54
CA ARG A 121 4.67 11.38 -8.14
C ARG A 121 5.62 12.49 -7.75
N PRO A 122 5.13 13.70 -7.55
CA PRO A 122 5.97 14.79 -7.12
C PRO A 122 6.54 14.47 -5.73
N ILE A 123 7.84 14.69 -5.56
CA ILE A 123 8.56 14.60 -4.28
C ILE A 123 8.81 15.97 -3.65
N ASP A 124 8.19 17.00 -4.21
CA ASP A 124 8.31 18.40 -3.79
C ASP A 124 7.98 18.59 -2.31
N LEU A 125 6.94 17.95 -1.78
CA LEU A 125 6.59 18.01 -0.36
C LEU A 125 7.65 17.37 0.54
N HIS A 126 8.28 16.27 0.09
CA HIS A 126 9.40 15.65 0.81
C HIS A 126 10.59 16.62 0.88
N LEU A 127 10.94 17.21 -0.27
CA LEU A 127 12.05 18.16 -0.37
C LEU A 127 11.80 19.43 0.45
N LYS A 128 10.60 19.99 0.37
CA LYS A 128 10.17 21.12 1.19
C LYS A 128 10.42 20.85 2.68
N ALA A 129 10.05 19.66 3.16
CA ALA A 129 10.26 19.27 4.54
C ALA A 129 11.75 19.16 4.90
N PHE A 130 12.54 18.48 4.07
CA PHE A 130 13.97 18.32 4.31
C PHE A 130 14.74 19.64 4.26
N GLU A 131 14.41 20.53 3.32
CA GLU A 131 14.98 21.87 3.24
C GLU A 131 14.64 22.72 4.45
N ALA A 132 13.38 22.68 4.93
CA ALA A 132 12.97 23.36 6.16
C ALA A 132 13.74 22.87 7.38
N MET A 133 14.19 21.59 7.38
CA MET A 133 15.00 21.00 8.43
C MET A 133 16.52 21.20 8.22
N GLY A 134 16.94 21.95 7.19
CA GLY A 134 18.32 22.32 6.94
C GLY A 134 19.09 21.46 5.94
N ALA A 135 18.45 20.49 5.30
CA ALA A 135 19.09 19.74 4.22
C ALA A 135 19.21 20.58 2.94
N LYS A 136 20.30 20.42 2.20
CA LYS A 136 20.49 21.00 0.88
C LYS A 136 20.44 19.90 -0.19
N MET A 137 19.81 20.22 -1.29
CA MET A 137 19.64 19.31 -2.40
C MET A 137 20.58 19.65 -3.55
N THR A 138 21.21 18.65 -4.14
CA THR A 138 21.97 18.73 -5.38
C THR A 138 21.67 17.55 -6.27
N TYR A 139 21.81 17.72 -7.59
CA TYR A 139 21.64 16.65 -8.57
C TYR A 139 23.00 16.26 -9.15
N GLU A 140 23.23 14.97 -9.26
CA GLU A 140 24.40 14.40 -9.92
C GLU A 140 23.95 13.26 -10.83
N GLY A 141 23.83 13.55 -12.13
CA GLY A 141 23.19 12.66 -13.10
C GLY A 141 21.71 12.41 -12.72
N ASP A 142 21.34 11.12 -12.67
CA ASP A 142 19.99 10.68 -12.27
C ASP A 142 19.85 10.48 -10.74
N ASN A 143 20.85 10.85 -9.96
CA ASN A 143 20.81 10.78 -8.51
C ASN A 143 20.48 12.14 -7.91
N MET A 144 19.64 12.10 -6.88
CA MET A 144 19.41 13.24 -6.02
C MET A 144 20.20 13.05 -4.71
N ASN A 145 21.02 14.02 -4.40
CA ASN A 145 21.81 14.06 -3.18
C ASN A 145 21.22 15.10 -2.23
N LEU A 146 20.95 14.66 -1.00
CA LEU A 146 20.55 15.50 0.11
C LEU A 146 21.67 15.50 1.14
N SER A 147 22.03 16.66 1.68
CA SER A 147 23.10 16.81 2.67
C SER A 147 22.84 17.95 3.62
N THR A 148 23.12 17.73 4.90
CA THR A 148 23.14 18.77 5.94
C THR A 148 24.49 19.49 6.03
N GLN A 149 25.43 19.16 5.14
CA GLN A 149 26.79 19.74 5.09
C GLN A 149 27.62 19.52 6.40
N GLY A 150 27.35 18.40 7.09
CA GLY A 150 28.07 18.01 8.32
C GLY A 150 27.41 18.46 9.62
N GLU A 151 26.30 19.17 9.53
CA GLU A 151 25.46 19.53 10.69
C GLU A 151 24.39 18.43 10.91
N ARG A 152 23.66 18.50 12.00
CA ARG A 152 22.44 17.70 12.21
C ARG A 152 21.25 18.41 11.58
N LEU A 153 20.23 17.64 11.19
CA LEU A 153 18.93 18.22 10.90
C LEU A 153 18.41 18.94 12.14
N HIS A 154 17.71 20.05 11.96
CA HIS A 154 17.07 20.78 13.06
C HIS A 154 15.54 20.70 12.96
N GLY A 155 14.86 20.79 14.09
CA GLY A 155 13.41 20.82 14.15
C GLY A 155 12.83 22.00 13.37
N ALA A 156 11.69 21.79 12.73
CA ALA A 156 11.04 22.77 11.90
C ALA A 156 9.51 22.70 12.02
N HIS A 157 8.84 23.79 11.68
CA HIS A 157 7.41 23.84 11.50
C HIS A 157 7.09 23.68 10.00
N ILE A 158 6.43 22.59 9.65
CA ILE A 158 6.22 22.15 8.26
C ILE A 158 4.72 22.03 7.99
N TYR A 159 4.21 22.87 7.09
CA TYR A 159 2.85 22.76 6.57
C TYR A 159 2.86 22.00 5.24
N MET A 160 2.11 20.90 5.18
CA MET A 160 1.92 20.11 3.94
C MET A 160 0.84 20.77 3.08
N ASP A 161 1.21 21.31 1.91
CA ASP A 161 0.28 22.00 1.00
C ASP A 161 -0.86 21.09 0.55
N THR A 162 -0.58 19.78 0.47
CA THR A 162 -1.57 18.73 0.29
C THR A 162 -1.26 17.56 1.22
N VAL A 163 -2.30 16.82 1.63
CA VAL A 163 -2.13 15.62 2.45
C VAL A 163 -1.33 14.59 1.66
N SER A 164 -0.19 14.16 2.19
CA SER A 164 0.70 13.19 1.55
C SER A 164 1.22 12.18 2.56
N VAL A 165 0.85 10.90 2.39
CA VAL A 165 1.34 9.79 3.22
C VAL A 165 2.86 9.70 3.15
N GLY A 166 3.40 9.70 1.93
CA GLY A 166 4.84 9.58 1.70
C GLY A 166 5.64 10.70 2.35
N ALA A 167 5.22 11.97 2.15
CA ALA A 167 5.90 13.11 2.73
C ALA A 167 5.79 13.13 4.25
N THR A 168 4.63 12.80 4.82
CA THR A 168 4.43 12.72 6.27
C THR A 168 5.37 11.69 6.90
N ILE A 169 5.40 10.46 6.39
CA ILE A 169 6.28 9.40 6.92
C ILE A 169 7.76 9.81 6.75
N ASN A 170 8.14 10.28 5.59
CA ASN A 170 9.53 10.62 5.30
C ASN A 170 10.05 11.77 6.16
N THR A 171 9.18 12.74 6.45
CA THR A 171 9.48 13.84 7.41
C THR A 171 9.61 13.28 8.83
N MET A 172 8.75 12.36 9.25
CA MET A 172 8.86 11.70 10.55
C MET A 172 10.20 10.98 10.70
N LEU A 173 10.60 10.18 9.68
CA LEU A 173 11.87 9.47 9.69
C LEU A 173 13.08 10.37 9.81
N ALA A 174 13.06 11.53 9.15
CA ALA A 174 14.13 12.53 9.27
C ALA A 174 14.11 13.24 10.64
N ALA A 175 12.92 13.54 11.16
CA ALA A 175 12.74 14.37 12.34
C ALA A 175 13.08 13.69 13.66
N VAL A 176 12.98 12.36 13.75
CA VAL A 176 13.19 11.64 15.03
C VAL A 176 14.62 11.75 15.58
N LYS A 177 15.60 12.08 14.73
CA LYS A 177 16.99 12.34 15.14
C LYS A 177 17.42 13.82 14.90
N ALA A 178 16.51 14.73 14.57
CA ALA A 178 16.79 16.14 14.39
C ALA A 178 16.98 16.86 15.75
N ASP A 179 17.76 17.93 15.77
CA ASP A 179 17.91 18.73 16.98
C ASP A 179 16.65 19.61 17.21
N GLY A 180 16.01 19.41 18.34
CA GLY A 180 14.82 20.16 18.74
C GLY A 180 13.51 19.56 18.28
N ARG A 181 12.50 20.41 18.08
CA ARG A 181 11.10 20.02 17.85
C ARG A 181 10.68 20.24 16.41
N THR A 182 10.07 19.23 15.81
CA THR A 182 9.40 19.31 14.50
C THR A 182 7.89 19.23 14.69
N VAL A 183 7.15 20.09 13.96
CA VAL A 183 5.70 20.06 13.88
C VAL A 183 5.31 19.88 12.40
N ILE A 184 4.52 18.87 12.11
CA ILE A 184 3.97 18.61 10.78
C ILE A 184 2.48 18.97 10.85
N GLU A 185 2.04 19.96 10.08
CA GLU A 185 0.63 20.35 9.94
C GLU A 185 0.07 19.86 8.61
N ASN A 186 -1.23 19.60 8.56
CA ASN A 186 -1.94 18.97 7.46
C ASN A 186 -1.31 17.60 7.11
N ALA A 187 -0.90 16.88 8.14
CA ALA A 187 -0.31 15.55 8.03
C ALA A 187 -1.34 14.51 7.53
N ALA A 188 -0.86 13.48 6.88
CA ALA A 188 -1.67 12.31 6.55
C ALA A 188 -2.03 11.53 7.84
N ARG A 189 -3.18 10.83 7.81
CA ARG A 189 -3.79 10.20 9.01
C ARG A 189 -3.93 8.70 8.89
N GLU A 190 -3.47 8.12 7.79
CA GLU A 190 -3.59 6.71 7.48
C GLU A 190 -3.06 5.82 8.63
N PRO A 191 -3.67 4.66 8.88
CA PRO A 191 -3.22 3.71 9.92
C PRO A 191 -1.74 3.38 9.81
N GLU A 192 -1.19 3.34 8.61
CA GLU A 192 0.23 3.08 8.34
C GLU A 192 1.15 4.18 8.94
N ILE A 193 0.65 5.43 9.07
CA ILE A 193 1.37 6.53 9.76
C ILE A 193 1.48 6.22 11.26
N ILE A 194 0.38 5.74 11.85
CA ILE A 194 0.33 5.35 13.27
C ILE A 194 1.28 4.18 13.51
N ASP A 195 1.31 3.23 12.59
CA ASP A 195 2.16 2.03 12.69
C ASP A 195 3.65 2.40 12.69
N VAL A 196 4.08 3.28 11.75
CA VAL A 196 5.46 3.80 11.71
C VAL A 196 5.79 4.60 12.98
N ALA A 197 4.89 5.47 13.44
CA ALA A 197 5.09 6.21 14.68
C ALA A 197 5.20 5.30 15.91
N THR A 198 4.42 4.21 15.94
CA THR A 198 4.46 3.21 17.01
C THR A 198 5.79 2.47 17.02
N LEU A 199 6.29 2.02 15.87
CA LEU A 199 7.62 1.42 15.76
C LEU A 199 8.69 2.38 16.30
N LEU A 200 8.70 3.63 15.80
CA LEU A 200 9.70 4.62 16.19
C LEU A 200 9.62 4.96 17.70
N ASN A 201 8.41 5.11 18.26
CA ASN A 201 8.22 5.33 19.69
C ASN A 201 8.68 4.11 20.53
N ASN A 202 8.42 2.89 20.06
CA ASN A 202 8.94 1.67 20.69
C ASN A 202 10.47 1.58 20.63
N MET A 203 11.10 2.23 19.66
CA MET A 203 12.56 2.38 19.58
C MET A 203 13.09 3.51 20.46
N GLY A 204 12.23 4.32 21.10
CA GLY A 204 12.59 5.42 21.98
C GLY A 204 12.39 6.82 21.40
N ALA A 205 11.75 6.97 20.25
CA ALA A 205 11.38 8.28 19.72
C ALA A 205 10.25 8.93 20.53
N HIS A 206 10.07 10.23 20.34
CA HIS A 206 9.01 11.00 20.99
C HIS A 206 8.10 11.63 19.94
N ILE A 207 7.17 10.83 19.40
CA ILE A 207 6.18 11.23 18.38
C ILE A 207 4.81 11.26 19.03
N ARG A 208 4.07 12.36 18.82
CA ARG A 208 2.68 12.55 19.28
C ARG A 208 1.81 13.04 18.13
N GLY A 209 0.53 12.69 18.16
CA GLY A 209 -0.46 13.15 17.20
C GLY A 209 -0.50 12.34 15.88
N ALA A 210 0.24 11.23 15.76
CA ALA A 210 0.08 10.32 14.62
C ALA A 210 -1.39 9.85 14.49
N GLY A 211 -1.94 9.90 13.29
CA GLY A 211 -3.36 9.66 13.03
C GLY A 211 -4.23 10.92 13.12
N THR A 212 -3.66 12.07 13.47
CA THR A 212 -4.30 13.38 13.40
C THR A 212 -3.66 14.25 12.32
N ASP A 213 -4.17 15.44 12.07
CA ASP A 213 -3.62 16.39 11.10
C ASP A 213 -2.39 17.16 11.61
N ILE A 214 -2.03 16.99 12.90
CA ILE A 214 -0.85 17.61 13.49
C ILE A 214 -0.01 16.55 14.18
N ILE A 215 1.23 16.37 13.72
CA ILE A 215 2.21 15.48 14.32
C ILE A 215 3.34 16.29 14.90
N THR A 216 3.67 16.02 16.17
CA THR A 216 4.77 16.67 16.86
C THR A 216 5.84 15.64 17.19
N ILE A 217 7.11 15.98 16.93
CA ILE A 217 8.25 15.10 17.12
C ILE A 217 9.33 15.87 17.88
N GLU A 218 9.76 15.34 19.02
CA GLU A 218 10.97 15.80 19.73
C GLU A 218 12.12 14.87 19.32
N GLY A 219 13.15 15.43 18.74
CA GLY A 219 14.28 14.61 18.28
C GLY A 219 15.06 13.99 19.43
N VAL A 220 15.64 12.81 19.18
CA VAL A 220 16.43 12.07 20.16
C VAL A 220 17.82 11.71 19.59
N GLU A 221 18.79 11.43 20.45
CA GLU A 221 20.13 11.04 20.02
C GLU A 221 20.22 9.58 19.58
N CYS A 222 19.55 8.68 20.33
CA CYS A 222 19.62 7.24 20.15
C CYS A 222 18.25 6.64 20.01
N LEU A 223 18.16 5.59 19.18
CA LEU A 223 16.97 4.74 19.00
C LEU A 223 17.41 3.29 19.18
N HIS A 224 16.86 2.58 20.16
CA HIS A 224 17.24 1.22 20.45
C HIS A 224 16.47 0.19 19.61
N GLY A 225 16.89 -1.07 19.64
CA GLY A 225 16.17 -2.17 19.03
C GLY A 225 14.85 -2.44 19.73
N THR A 226 13.90 -3.03 18.99
CA THR A 226 12.57 -3.38 19.49
C THR A 226 11.99 -4.56 18.71
N ARG A 227 10.87 -5.09 19.20
CA ARG A 227 10.00 -5.99 18.44
C ARG A 227 8.68 -5.30 18.16
N HIS A 228 8.20 -5.39 16.92
CA HIS A 228 7.01 -4.70 16.46
C HIS A 228 6.21 -5.60 15.52
N GLN A 229 4.90 -5.65 15.72
CA GLN A 229 3.99 -6.38 14.85
C GLN A 229 3.41 -5.42 13.80
N VAL A 230 3.55 -5.78 12.52
CA VAL A 230 2.96 -5.04 11.40
C VAL A 230 1.44 -5.12 11.50
N ILE A 231 0.75 -4.00 11.34
CA ILE A 231 -0.73 -3.97 11.33
C ILE A 231 -1.30 -4.78 10.16
N PRO A 232 -2.54 -5.32 10.27
CA PRO A 232 -3.20 -6.01 9.17
C PRO A 232 -3.39 -5.09 7.94
N ASP A 233 -3.26 -5.65 6.74
CA ASP A 233 -3.42 -4.90 5.49
C ASP A 233 -4.90 -4.62 5.20
N ARG A 234 -5.34 -3.38 5.48
CA ARG A 234 -6.70 -2.94 5.20
C ARG A 234 -7.07 -2.96 3.72
N ILE A 235 -6.09 -2.82 2.82
CA ILE A 235 -6.35 -2.85 1.38
C ILE A 235 -6.50 -4.29 0.89
N GLU A 236 -5.70 -5.22 1.39
CA GLU A 236 -5.90 -6.66 1.17
C GLU A 236 -7.28 -7.08 1.72
N ALA A 237 -7.63 -6.66 2.94
CA ALA A 237 -8.93 -6.94 3.55
C ALA A 237 -10.08 -6.42 2.68
N GLY A 238 -10.06 -5.15 2.27
CA GLY A 238 -11.09 -4.57 1.40
C GLY A 238 -11.19 -5.26 0.03
N THR A 239 -10.07 -5.72 -0.50
CA THR A 239 -10.04 -6.52 -1.74
C THR A 239 -10.77 -7.85 -1.57
N TYR A 240 -10.49 -8.60 -0.49
CA TYR A 240 -11.16 -9.87 -0.21
C TYR A 240 -12.61 -9.71 0.23
N ILE A 241 -12.98 -8.60 0.89
CA ILE A 241 -14.38 -8.26 1.17
C ILE A 241 -15.13 -8.00 -0.14
N SER A 242 -14.54 -7.26 -1.09
CA SER A 242 -15.11 -7.04 -2.42
C SER A 242 -15.30 -8.36 -3.18
N LEU A 243 -14.29 -9.24 -3.13
CA LEU A 243 -14.34 -10.57 -3.73
C LEU A 243 -15.43 -11.42 -3.09
N ALA A 244 -15.51 -11.46 -1.77
CA ALA A 244 -16.51 -12.21 -1.02
C ALA A 244 -17.95 -11.74 -1.34
N ALA A 245 -18.16 -10.43 -1.46
CA ALA A 245 -19.44 -9.88 -1.88
C ALA A 245 -19.77 -10.15 -3.36
N ALA A 246 -18.73 -10.29 -4.22
CA ALA A 246 -18.93 -10.55 -5.64
C ALA A 246 -19.27 -12.03 -5.94
N VAL A 247 -18.54 -12.99 -5.34
CA VAL A 247 -18.62 -14.41 -5.71
C VAL A 247 -18.76 -15.36 -4.51
N GLY A 248 -18.78 -14.85 -3.28
CA GLY A 248 -18.82 -15.67 -2.06
C GLY A 248 -20.19 -16.27 -1.75
N GLN A 249 -20.17 -17.44 -1.14
CA GLN A 249 -21.31 -18.10 -0.47
C GLN A 249 -21.04 -18.24 1.03
N GLY A 250 -20.69 -17.11 1.68
CA GLY A 250 -20.26 -17.04 3.06
C GLY A 250 -18.75 -17.21 3.19
N ILE A 251 -18.04 -16.09 3.31
CA ILE A 251 -16.58 -16.06 3.49
C ILE A 251 -16.26 -15.31 4.78
N GLN A 252 -15.47 -15.95 5.64
CA GLN A 252 -14.90 -15.34 6.84
C GLN A 252 -13.55 -14.72 6.50
N ILE A 253 -13.39 -13.44 6.83
CA ILE A 253 -12.14 -12.70 6.63
C ILE A 253 -11.59 -12.36 8.01
N ASN A 254 -10.50 -13.00 8.39
CA ASN A 254 -9.86 -12.89 9.71
C ASN A 254 -8.71 -11.89 9.69
N ASN A 255 -8.33 -11.40 10.86
CA ASN A 255 -7.27 -10.40 11.05
C ASN A 255 -7.60 -9.09 10.34
N VAL A 256 -8.77 -8.53 10.61
CA VAL A 256 -9.27 -7.26 10.04
C VAL A 256 -9.57 -6.28 11.15
N LEU A 257 -9.06 -5.08 11.06
CA LEU A 257 -9.43 -3.97 11.93
C LEU A 257 -10.47 -3.10 11.21
N TYR A 258 -11.71 -3.16 11.68
CA TYR A 258 -12.86 -2.44 11.11
C TYR A 258 -12.59 -0.93 11.01
N GLU A 259 -12.00 -0.35 12.05
CA GLU A 259 -11.69 1.08 12.16
C GLU A 259 -10.79 1.58 11.02
N HIS A 260 -10.01 0.68 10.42
CA HIS A 260 -9.16 1.01 9.28
C HIS A 260 -9.91 1.07 7.93
N LEU A 261 -11.19 0.62 7.91
CA LEU A 261 -12.00 0.42 6.71
C LEU A 261 -13.36 1.13 6.74
N GLU A 262 -13.67 1.96 7.73
CA GLU A 262 -15.00 2.57 7.93
C GLU A 262 -15.57 3.20 6.65
N GLY A 263 -14.79 4.04 5.95
CA GLY A 263 -15.24 4.69 4.72
C GLY A 263 -15.53 3.71 3.57
N PHE A 264 -14.85 2.56 3.53
CA PHE A 264 -15.10 1.49 2.58
C PHE A 264 -16.34 0.67 2.96
N ILE A 265 -16.43 0.26 4.22
CA ILE A 265 -17.56 -0.52 4.76
C ILE A 265 -18.87 0.25 4.58
N ALA A 266 -18.89 1.56 4.87
CA ALA A 266 -20.05 2.40 4.68
C ALA A 266 -20.58 2.37 3.22
N LYS A 267 -19.69 2.27 2.22
CA LYS A 267 -20.09 2.12 0.82
C LYS A 267 -20.65 0.73 0.50
N LEU A 268 -20.13 -0.32 1.11
CA LEU A 268 -20.68 -1.66 0.99
C LEU A 268 -22.09 -1.76 1.62
N GLU A 269 -22.30 -1.13 2.76
CA GLU A 269 -23.62 -1.04 3.40
C GLU A 269 -24.61 -0.26 2.53
N GLU A 270 -24.20 0.87 1.91
CA GLU A 270 -24.98 1.63 0.94
C GLU A 270 -25.39 0.77 -0.26
N MET A 271 -24.51 -0.13 -0.72
CA MET A 271 -24.81 -1.12 -1.76
C MET A 271 -25.79 -2.20 -1.31
N GLY A 272 -26.00 -2.37 -0.02
CA GLY A 272 -26.80 -3.44 0.56
C GLY A 272 -26.02 -4.75 0.78
N VAL A 273 -24.69 -4.68 0.87
CA VAL A 273 -23.86 -5.84 1.23
C VAL A 273 -24.16 -6.28 2.65
N ARG A 274 -24.55 -7.55 2.82
CA ARG A 274 -24.80 -8.15 4.14
C ARG A 274 -23.51 -8.76 4.65
N MET A 275 -23.08 -8.27 5.81
CA MET A 275 -21.90 -8.74 6.51
C MET A 275 -22.07 -8.61 8.03
N THR A 276 -21.35 -9.43 8.76
CA THR A 276 -21.26 -9.36 10.23
C THR A 276 -19.84 -8.96 10.60
N VAL A 277 -19.70 -7.83 11.28
CA VAL A 277 -18.42 -7.32 11.79
C VAL A 277 -18.22 -7.81 13.21
N SER A 278 -17.05 -8.39 13.47
CA SER A 278 -16.56 -8.80 14.80
C SER A 278 -15.31 -7.98 15.16
N GLU A 279 -14.71 -8.22 16.30
CA GLU A 279 -13.57 -7.46 16.82
C GLU A 279 -12.37 -7.47 15.85
N ASP A 280 -12.06 -8.64 15.29
CA ASP A 280 -10.89 -8.86 14.43
C ASP A 280 -11.22 -9.56 13.10
N SER A 281 -12.50 -9.61 12.73
CA SER A 281 -12.92 -10.35 11.56
C SER A 281 -14.25 -9.85 10.98
N ILE A 282 -14.48 -10.13 9.69
CA ILE A 282 -15.70 -9.80 8.97
C ILE A 282 -16.20 -11.05 8.25
N PHE A 283 -17.44 -11.46 8.53
CA PHE A 283 -18.12 -12.50 7.78
C PHE A 283 -19.01 -11.86 6.70
N VAL A 284 -18.74 -12.18 5.45
CA VAL A 284 -19.51 -11.68 4.30
C VAL A 284 -20.45 -12.79 3.83
N GLU A 285 -21.77 -12.54 3.94
CA GLU A 285 -22.79 -13.46 3.48
C GLU A 285 -22.84 -13.57 1.94
N GLU A 286 -23.58 -14.54 1.42
CA GLU A 286 -23.95 -14.56 0.00
C GLU A 286 -24.83 -13.36 -0.35
N GLN A 287 -24.47 -12.62 -1.39
CA GLN A 287 -25.13 -11.37 -1.75
C GLN A 287 -26.20 -11.55 -2.85
N LYS A 288 -27.35 -10.93 -2.62
CA LYS A 288 -28.47 -10.82 -3.59
C LYS A 288 -28.93 -9.37 -3.64
N ASN A 289 -29.28 -8.88 -4.84
CA ASN A 289 -29.89 -7.58 -5.03
C ASN A 289 -29.04 -6.37 -4.56
N LEU A 290 -27.75 -6.36 -4.91
CA LEU A 290 -26.88 -5.22 -4.66
C LEU A 290 -27.30 -4.02 -5.50
N LYS A 291 -27.18 -2.81 -4.95
CA LYS A 291 -27.50 -1.55 -5.63
C LYS A 291 -26.24 -0.81 -6.04
N ALA A 292 -26.27 -0.18 -7.22
CA ALA A 292 -25.20 0.68 -7.67
C ALA A 292 -25.04 1.91 -6.76
N VAL A 293 -23.81 2.30 -6.49
CA VAL A 293 -23.45 3.46 -5.67
C VAL A 293 -22.39 4.30 -6.35
N ASN A 294 -22.29 5.57 -5.95
CA ASN A 294 -21.20 6.42 -6.39
C ASN A 294 -20.02 6.32 -5.43
N ILE A 295 -18.84 6.12 -5.99
CA ILE A 295 -17.58 6.10 -5.22
C ILE A 295 -16.84 7.42 -5.48
N LYS A 296 -16.36 8.04 -4.41
CA LYS A 296 -15.40 9.15 -4.46
C LYS A 296 -14.28 8.87 -3.48
N THR A 297 -13.06 8.77 -3.99
CA THR A 297 -11.89 8.59 -3.11
C THR A 297 -11.58 9.87 -2.35
N ALA A 298 -10.99 9.74 -1.18
CA ALA A 298 -10.53 10.85 -0.36
C ALA A 298 -9.40 10.38 0.57
N PRO A 299 -8.58 11.30 1.10
CA PRO A 299 -7.65 10.98 2.17
C PRO A 299 -8.35 10.30 3.34
N TYR A 300 -7.63 9.45 4.06
CA TYR A 300 -8.15 8.74 5.24
C TYR A 300 -8.75 9.74 6.28
N PRO A 301 -9.92 9.45 6.88
CA PRO A 301 -10.66 8.17 6.86
C PRO A 301 -11.67 8.02 5.70
N GLY A 302 -11.55 8.80 4.63
CA GLY A 302 -12.39 8.64 3.44
C GLY A 302 -12.11 7.34 2.68
N PHE A 303 -12.83 7.15 1.57
CA PHE A 303 -12.67 5.95 0.74
C PHE A 303 -11.27 5.91 0.10
N ALA A 304 -10.50 4.86 0.40
CA ALA A 304 -9.12 4.73 -0.05
C ALA A 304 -9.02 4.58 -1.57
N THR A 305 -8.13 5.36 -2.22
CA THR A 305 -7.85 5.22 -3.65
C THR A 305 -7.36 3.81 -4.03
N ASP A 306 -6.67 3.10 -3.14
CA ASP A 306 -6.20 1.73 -3.36
C ASP A 306 -7.32 0.68 -3.38
N LEU A 307 -8.54 1.01 -2.92
CA LEU A 307 -9.72 0.16 -3.01
C LEU A 307 -10.63 0.51 -4.19
N GLN A 308 -10.35 1.60 -4.92
CA GLN A 308 -11.13 2.04 -6.06
C GLN A 308 -11.17 0.98 -7.18
N GLN A 309 -10.02 0.41 -7.53
CA GLN A 309 -9.95 -0.62 -8.57
C GLN A 309 -10.49 -1.98 -8.09
N PRO A 310 -10.14 -2.50 -6.90
CA PRO A 310 -10.66 -3.78 -6.40
C PRO A 310 -12.18 -3.83 -6.21
N ILE A 311 -12.85 -2.72 -5.87
CA ILE A 311 -14.31 -2.70 -5.74
C ILE A 311 -15.02 -2.67 -7.09
N THR A 312 -14.36 -2.22 -8.17
CA THR A 312 -14.99 -2.02 -9.47
C THR A 312 -15.72 -3.26 -10.00
N PRO A 313 -15.17 -4.49 -9.96
CA PRO A 313 -15.91 -5.69 -10.39
C PRO A 313 -17.19 -5.95 -9.59
N LEU A 314 -17.18 -5.68 -8.28
CA LEU A 314 -18.39 -5.80 -7.45
C LEU A 314 -19.46 -4.79 -7.88
N LEU A 315 -19.08 -3.55 -8.23
CA LEU A 315 -19.99 -2.53 -8.74
C LEU A 315 -20.66 -2.97 -10.06
N LEU A 316 -19.94 -3.71 -10.91
CA LEU A 316 -20.48 -4.25 -12.16
C LEU A 316 -21.53 -5.36 -11.94
N LYS A 317 -21.57 -5.98 -10.76
CA LYS A 317 -22.62 -6.94 -10.37
C LYS A 317 -23.88 -6.26 -9.86
N ALA A 318 -23.78 -5.06 -9.29
CA ALA A 318 -24.87 -4.36 -8.65
C ALA A 318 -25.91 -3.83 -9.67
N GLU A 319 -27.19 -3.80 -9.31
CA GLU A 319 -28.25 -3.24 -10.17
C GLU A 319 -28.17 -1.71 -10.23
N GLY A 320 -28.21 -1.14 -11.43
CA GLY A 320 -28.27 0.31 -11.65
C GLY A 320 -27.05 0.89 -12.35
N ARG A 321 -26.83 2.18 -12.19
CA ARG A 321 -25.72 2.93 -12.77
C ARG A 321 -25.03 3.76 -11.71
N GLY A 322 -23.72 3.92 -11.83
CA GLY A 322 -22.94 4.73 -10.92
C GLY A 322 -21.68 5.30 -11.56
N LYS A 323 -20.95 6.04 -10.75
CA LYS A 323 -19.69 6.64 -11.16
C LYS A 323 -18.62 6.47 -10.07
N ILE A 324 -17.36 6.41 -10.51
CA ILE A 324 -16.19 6.42 -9.64
C ILE A 324 -15.39 7.68 -9.98
N ILE A 325 -15.06 8.46 -8.95
CA ILE A 325 -14.22 9.65 -9.05
C ILE A 325 -13.01 9.43 -8.14
N ASP A 326 -11.82 9.29 -8.73
CA ASP A 326 -10.59 9.25 -7.95
C ASP A 326 -10.01 10.65 -7.83
N THR A 327 -10.04 11.23 -6.64
CA THR A 327 -9.52 12.57 -6.36
C THR A 327 -8.06 12.57 -5.91
N ILE A 328 -7.47 11.39 -5.72
CA ILE A 328 -6.07 11.20 -5.29
C ILE A 328 -5.18 10.89 -6.51
N TYR A 329 -5.66 9.99 -7.39
CA TYR A 329 -4.98 9.60 -8.63
C TYR A 329 -5.99 9.61 -9.78
N GLU A 330 -6.28 10.79 -10.33
CA GLU A 330 -7.27 11.00 -11.39
C GLU A 330 -7.06 10.09 -12.62
N LYS A 331 -5.80 9.77 -12.93
CA LYS A 331 -5.43 8.88 -14.05
C LYS A 331 -5.46 7.38 -13.71
N ARG A 332 -5.98 6.97 -12.57
CA ARG A 332 -6.09 5.56 -12.16
C ARG A 332 -7.30 4.89 -12.82
N VAL A 333 -7.29 4.80 -14.14
CA VAL A 333 -8.42 4.34 -14.95
C VAL A 333 -8.09 3.17 -15.88
N ASN A 334 -6.83 2.71 -15.93
CA ASN A 334 -6.37 1.71 -16.91
C ASN A 334 -7.08 0.36 -16.81
N HIS A 335 -7.56 -0.04 -15.63
CA HIS A 335 -8.34 -1.27 -15.44
C HIS A 335 -9.67 -1.26 -16.20
N VAL A 336 -10.23 -0.09 -16.52
CA VAL A 336 -11.47 0.06 -17.27
C VAL A 336 -11.34 -0.56 -18.66
N PHE A 337 -10.23 -0.34 -19.36
CA PHE A 337 -9.98 -0.90 -20.67
C PHE A 337 -9.88 -2.43 -20.67
N GLU A 338 -9.32 -2.98 -19.60
CA GLU A 338 -9.18 -4.43 -19.43
C GLU A 338 -10.53 -5.09 -19.05
N LEU A 339 -11.31 -4.46 -18.17
CA LEU A 339 -12.66 -4.92 -17.83
C LEU A 339 -13.61 -4.85 -19.04
N ALA A 340 -13.47 -3.84 -19.90
CA ALA A 340 -14.27 -3.76 -21.14
C ALA A 340 -14.04 -4.97 -22.08
N LYS A 341 -12.81 -5.55 -22.11
CA LYS A 341 -12.54 -6.80 -22.86
C LYS A 341 -13.32 -8.00 -22.32
N MET A 342 -13.72 -7.95 -21.04
CA MET A 342 -14.51 -8.97 -20.36
C MET A 342 -16.01 -8.73 -20.47
N ASN A 343 -16.45 -7.88 -21.40
CA ASN A 343 -17.85 -7.50 -21.62
C ASN A 343 -18.45 -6.61 -20.51
N ALA A 344 -17.65 -5.85 -19.79
CA ALA A 344 -18.15 -4.88 -18.81
C ALA A 344 -18.71 -3.62 -19.50
N ASP A 345 -19.89 -3.16 -19.07
CA ASP A 345 -20.46 -1.87 -19.48
C ASP A 345 -19.88 -0.75 -18.60
N ILE A 346 -18.66 -0.34 -18.95
CA ILE A 346 -17.85 0.61 -18.22
C ILE A 346 -17.11 1.55 -19.18
N SER A 347 -17.00 2.82 -18.86
CA SER A 347 -16.38 3.82 -19.72
C SER A 347 -15.73 4.94 -18.89
N ILE A 348 -14.89 5.75 -19.54
CA ILE A 348 -14.24 6.91 -18.96
C ILE A 348 -14.79 8.17 -19.62
N THR A 349 -15.20 9.13 -18.79
CA THR A 349 -15.68 10.43 -19.25
C THR A 349 -15.16 11.52 -18.31
N ASN A 350 -14.38 12.48 -18.81
CA ASN A 350 -13.79 13.57 -18.02
C ASN A 350 -13.11 13.09 -16.73
N ASP A 351 -12.21 12.09 -16.86
CA ASP A 351 -11.48 11.45 -15.76
C ASP A 351 -12.36 10.75 -14.70
N HIS A 352 -13.66 10.61 -14.97
CA HIS A 352 -14.58 9.82 -14.18
C HIS A 352 -14.84 8.47 -14.85
N ILE A 353 -14.92 7.42 -14.06
CA ILE A 353 -15.36 6.11 -14.52
C ILE A 353 -16.87 6.05 -14.38
N LEU A 354 -17.58 5.78 -15.48
CA LEU A 354 -19.00 5.51 -15.52
C LEU A 354 -19.22 4.02 -15.69
N TYR A 355 -20.11 3.44 -14.91
CA TYR A 355 -20.43 2.02 -15.02
C TYR A 355 -21.95 1.81 -14.99
N LYS A 356 -22.38 0.76 -15.68
CA LYS A 356 -23.70 0.19 -15.54
C LYS A 356 -23.54 -1.20 -14.95
N GLY A 357 -24.29 -1.51 -13.93
CA GLY A 357 -24.27 -2.80 -13.27
C GLY A 357 -25.10 -3.87 -14.01
N ASP A 358 -25.33 -4.99 -13.33
CA ASP A 358 -26.00 -6.17 -13.89
C ASP A 358 -25.26 -6.75 -15.12
N ASN A 359 -23.94 -6.75 -15.05
CA ASN A 359 -23.08 -7.26 -16.10
C ASN A 359 -22.87 -8.77 -15.98
N GLN A 360 -22.93 -9.46 -17.11
CA GLN A 360 -22.44 -10.81 -17.27
C GLN A 360 -21.02 -10.74 -17.87
N LEU A 361 -20.03 -10.92 -17.02
CA LEU A 361 -18.64 -10.89 -17.44
C LEU A 361 -18.27 -12.23 -18.12
N HIS A 362 -17.42 -12.15 -19.14
CA HIS A 362 -16.88 -13.31 -19.86
C HIS A 362 -15.36 -13.35 -19.72
N GLY A 363 -14.83 -14.58 -19.66
CA GLY A 363 -13.39 -14.81 -19.63
C GLY A 363 -12.69 -14.22 -20.85
N ALA A 364 -11.54 -13.58 -20.63
CA ALA A 364 -10.76 -12.94 -21.67
C ALA A 364 -9.26 -12.95 -21.33
N SER A 365 -8.42 -12.63 -22.32
CA SER A 365 -7.01 -12.33 -22.09
C SER A 365 -6.87 -10.86 -21.73
N VAL A 366 -6.41 -10.59 -20.52
CA VAL A 366 -6.30 -9.26 -19.93
C VAL A 366 -4.91 -9.05 -19.33
N LYS A 367 -4.56 -7.79 -19.09
CA LYS A 367 -3.23 -7.40 -18.63
C LYS A 367 -3.32 -6.59 -17.34
N ALA A 368 -2.64 -7.02 -16.29
CA ALA A 368 -2.46 -6.18 -15.12
C ALA A 368 -1.63 -4.93 -15.48
N THR A 369 -2.18 -3.75 -15.27
CA THR A 369 -1.52 -2.46 -15.56
C THR A 369 -0.82 -1.90 -14.34
N ASP A 370 -1.27 -2.29 -13.17
CA ASP A 370 -0.69 -1.97 -11.85
C ASP A 370 -1.18 -2.98 -10.81
N LEU A 371 -0.68 -2.87 -9.58
CA LEU A 371 -1.00 -3.76 -8.47
C LEU A 371 -2.52 -3.92 -8.22
N ARG A 372 -3.25 -2.81 -8.12
CA ARG A 372 -4.67 -2.82 -7.75
C ARG A 372 -5.58 -3.13 -8.93
N ALA A 373 -5.18 -2.73 -10.14
CA ALA A 373 -5.81 -3.18 -11.37
C ALA A 373 -5.72 -4.70 -11.51
N GLY A 374 -4.54 -5.28 -11.23
CA GLY A 374 -4.37 -6.73 -11.23
C GLY A 374 -5.32 -7.45 -10.27
N ALA A 375 -5.48 -6.94 -9.05
CA ALA A 375 -6.44 -7.49 -8.09
C ALA A 375 -7.90 -7.39 -8.58
N ALA A 376 -8.27 -6.26 -9.19
CA ALA A 376 -9.59 -6.10 -9.81
C ALA A 376 -9.83 -7.14 -10.91
N LEU A 377 -8.82 -7.42 -11.75
CA LEU A 377 -8.91 -8.42 -12.81
C LEU A 377 -9.02 -9.85 -12.26
N VAL A 378 -8.39 -10.15 -11.12
CA VAL A 378 -8.58 -11.45 -10.43
C VAL A 378 -10.02 -11.59 -9.97
N ILE A 379 -10.61 -10.58 -9.32
CA ILE A 379 -12.01 -10.61 -8.89
C ILE A 379 -12.93 -10.76 -10.12
N ALA A 380 -12.70 -9.97 -11.17
CA ALA A 380 -13.49 -10.04 -12.40
C ALA A 380 -13.38 -11.42 -13.07
N GLY A 381 -12.18 -12.03 -13.09
CA GLY A 381 -11.96 -13.37 -13.63
C GLY A 381 -12.70 -14.47 -12.84
N LEU A 382 -12.80 -14.34 -11.52
CA LEU A 382 -13.58 -15.24 -10.68
C LEU A 382 -15.09 -15.08 -10.88
N MET A 383 -15.56 -13.87 -11.21
CA MET A 383 -16.96 -13.59 -11.56
C MET A 383 -17.33 -14.06 -12.96
N ALA A 384 -16.40 -14.06 -13.90
CA ALA A 384 -16.64 -14.27 -15.32
C ALA A 384 -17.02 -15.71 -15.65
N GLU A 385 -17.85 -15.90 -16.67
CA GLU A 385 -18.06 -17.21 -17.29
C GLU A 385 -16.89 -17.54 -18.21
N GLY A 386 -16.34 -18.75 -18.06
CA GLY A 386 -15.23 -19.24 -18.89
C GLY A 386 -13.85 -18.95 -18.31
N ARG A 387 -12.85 -18.96 -19.21
CA ARG A 387 -11.44 -18.87 -18.83
C ARG A 387 -10.91 -17.44 -19.01
N THR A 388 -10.31 -16.90 -17.95
CA THR A 388 -9.59 -15.64 -17.97
C THR A 388 -8.07 -15.89 -17.85
N GLU A 389 -7.29 -15.21 -18.68
CA GLU A 389 -5.84 -15.21 -18.66
C GLU A 389 -5.33 -13.80 -18.28
N ILE A 390 -4.60 -13.69 -17.17
CA ILE A 390 -4.05 -12.41 -16.70
C ILE A 390 -2.53 -12.44 -16.89
N THR A 391 -2.00 -11.47 -17.63
CA THR A 391 -0.56 -11.27 -17.83
C THR A 391 -0.03 -10.15 -16.93
N ASN A 392 1.31 -9.96 -16.87
CA ASN A 392 1.99 -9.01 -15.99
C ASN A 392 1.69 -9.26 -14.50
N VAL A 393 1.63 -10.49 -14.10
CA VAL A 393 1.27 -10.90 -12.74
C VAL A 393 2.25 -10.43 -11.67
N GLU A 394 3.45 -10.05 -12.07
CA GLU A 394 4.46 -9.43 -11.21
C GLU A 394 3.91 -8.20 -10.47
N PHE A 395 2.99 -7.44 -11.09
CA PHE A 395 2.32 -6.34 -10.39
C PHE A 395 1.46 -6.83 -9.22
N ILE A 396 0.77 -7.96 -9.37
CA ILE A 396 -0.09 -8.53 -8.33
C ILE A 396 0.75 -9.05 -7.16
N LEU A 397 1.85 -9.78 -7.47
CA LEU A 397 2.74 -10.39 -6.50
C LEU A 397 3.55 -9.37 -5.66
N ARG A 398 3.54 -8.11 -6.06
CA ARG A 398 4.16 -7.02 -5.30
C ARG A 398 3.43 -6.69 -4.00
N GLY A 399 2.15 -7.05 -3.86
CA GLY A 399 1.37 -6.60 -2.72
C GLY A 399 0.28 -7.53 -2.22
N TYR A 400 0.10 -8.69 -2.84
CA TYR A 400 -0.84 -9.71 -2.37
C TYR A 400 -0.09 -11.00 -2.05
N SER A 401 0.11 -11.23 -0.75
CA SER A 401 0.82 -12.41 -0.23
C SER A 401 0.00 -13.67 -0.49
N ASN A 402 0.64 -14.69 -1.12
CA ASN A 402 0.07 -16.02 -1.35
C ASN A 402 -1.34 -16.02 -1.97
N ILE A 403 -1.63 -15.05 -2.85
CA ILE A 403 -2.97 -14.85 -3.42
C ILE A 403 -3.53 -16.11 -4.08
N ILE A 404 -2.71 -16.90 -4.79
CA ILE A 404 -3.15 -18.12 -5.47
C ILE A 404 -3.63 -19.15 -4.47
N ASP A 405 -2.84 -19.43 -3.43
CA ASP A 405 -3.18 -20.46 -2.43
C ASP A 405 -4.37 -20.01 -1.56
N LYS A 406 -4.41 -18.72 -1.18
CA LYS A 406 -5.56 -18.14 -0.47
C LYS A 406 -6.87 -18.34 -1.26
N LEU A 407 -6.86 -18.09 -2.56
CA LEU A 407 -8.03 -18.26 -3.42
C LEU A 407 -8.38 -19.73 -3.67
N ARG A 408 -7.40 -20.62 -3.85
CA ARG A 408 -7.62 -22.07 -3.95
C ARG A 408 -8.27 -22.63 -2.69
N ASN A 409 -7.85 -22.16 -1.51
CA ASN A 409 -8.45 -22.58 -0.23
C ASN A 409 -9.92 -22.15 -0.10
N LEU A 410 -10.35 -21.11 -0.80
CA LEU A 410 -11.77 -20.72 -0.91
C LEU A 410 -12.53 -21.52 -1.98
N GLY A 411 -11.85 -22.37 -2.75
CA GLY A 411 -12.44 -23.20 -3.82
C GLY A 411 -12.32 -22.62 -5.23
N ALA A 412 -11.50 -21.59 -5.43
CA ALA A 412 -11.26 -21.01 -6.75
C ALA A 412 -10.47 -21.98 -7.65
N ASP A 413 -10.84 -22.03 -8.92
CA ASP A 413 -10.09 -22.70 -9.98
C ASP A 413 -9.12 -21.69 -10.59
N ILE A 414 -7.96 -21.58 -9.97
CA ILE A 414 -6.92 -20.59 -10.28
C ILE A 414 -5.55 -21.23 -10.26
N GLU A 415 -4.71 -20.86 -11.22
CA GLU A 415 -3.33 -21.32 -11.28
C GLU A 415 -2.37 -20.20 -11.76
N LEU A 416 -1.14 -20.27 -11.26
CA LEU A 416 -0.01 -19.49 -11.77
C LEU A 416 0.83 -20.41 -12.65
N ILE A 417 0.98 -20.03 -13.91
CA ILE A 417 1.80 -20.78 -14.88
C ILE A 417 3.00 -19.93 -15.30
N GLU A 418 4.12 -20.61 -15.55
CA GLU A 418 5.33 -20.01 -16.14
C GLU A 418 5.56 -20.66 -17.51
N ASP A 419 5.52 -19.84 -18.57
CA ASP A 419 5.91 -20.24 -19.94
C ASP A 419 7.42 -20.01 -20.14
#